data_8c9914c579b783589743519132c94a14
#
_entry.id   8c9914c579b783589743519132c94a14
#
_cell.length_a   1.000
_cell.length_b   1.000
_cell.length_c   1.000
_cell.angle_alpha   90.00
_cell.angle_beta   90.00
_cell.angle_gamma   90.00
#
_symmetry.space_group_name_H-M   'P 1'
#
loop_
_entity.id
_entity.type
_entity.pdbx_description
1 polymer ?
#
loop_
_entity_poly.entity_id
_entity_poly.type
_entity_poly.pdbx_seq_one_letter_code
_entity_poly.pdbx_strand_id
1 'polypeptide(L)'
;MIMKKFIFIFALLSFITICADGQTDSRRLSYTTYIGTGFSMNQPSYTPFNWQIVSHYHISQRFAIGAGSGLSVYKKLLIPLYASAQFYITKPRRLTPYLECHIGGSFATDREANGGFYLSPSIGAQFKVNRKFKLNLMAGYELQKLERTKKQEDPYFHTTFKEELSHHSITLKIGLTY
;
A
#
# COMPACT_ATOMS: atom_id res chain seq x y z
N MET A 1 -17.93 -1.16 -24.50
CA MET A 1 -17.64 -1.16 -23.03
C MET A 1 -17.10 -2.51 -22.52
N ILE A 2 -17.49 -3.63 -23.11
CA ILE A 2 -17.07 -5.00 -22.72
C ILE A 2 -15.60 -5.27 -23.08
N MET A 3 -15.11 -4.81 -24.22
CA MET A 3 -13.74 -5.03 -24.72
C MET A 3 -12.65 -4.45 -23.79
N LYS A 4 -12.89 -3.28 -23.18
CA LYS A 4 -11.94 -2.69 -22.21
C LYS A 4 -11.81 -3.50 -20.91
N LYS A 5 -12.89 -4.17 -20.47
CA LYS A 5 -12.87 -5.06 -19.30
C LYS A 5 -12.09 -6.35 -19.59
N PHE A 6 -12.18 -6.87 -20.81
CA PHE A 6 -11.40 -8.06 -21.22
C PHE A 6 -9.91 -7.79 -21.30
N ILE A 7 -9.51 -6.63 -21.83
CA ILE A 7 -8.10 -6.21 -21.89
C ILE A 7 -7.52 -6.07 -20.48
N PHE A 8 -8.29 -5.53 -19.53
CA PHE A 8 -7.85 -5.37 -18.14
C PHE A 8 -7.69 -6.72 -17.42
N ILE A 9 -8.61 -7.66 -17.65
CA ILE A 9 -8.53 -9.02 -17.10
C ILE A 9 -7.37 -9.79 -17.72
N PHE A 10 -7.13 -9.65 -19.02
CA PHE A 10 -6.01 -10.27 -19.71
C PHE A 10 -4.66 -9.72 -19.25
N ALA A 11 -4.56 -8.39 -19.05
CA ALA A 11 -3.37 -7.76 -18.48
C ALA A 11 -3.13 -8.21 -17.02
N LEU A 12 -4.18 -8.39 -16.22
CA LEU A 12 -4.09 -8.89 -14.85
C LEU A 12 -3.64 -10.36 -14.83
N LEU A 13 -4.17 -11.20 -15.73
CA LEU A 13 -3.75 -12.61 -15.86
C LEU A 13 -2.31 -12.73 -16.35
N SER A 14 -1.87 -11.90 -17.31
CA SER A 14 -0.49 -11.93 -17.79
C SER A 14 0.49 -11.45 -16.72
N PHE A 15 0.08 -10.55 -15.82
CA PHE A 15 0.89 -10.16 -14.65
C PHE A 15 1.08 -11.32 -13.66
N ILE A 16 0.06 -12.16 -13.49
CA ILE A 16 0.11 -13.34 -12.61
C ILE A 16 1.04 -14.40 -13.18
N THR A 17 1.06 -14.60 -14.52
CA THR A 17 1.97 -15.56 -15.16
C THR A 17 3.43 -15.13 -15.13
N ILE A 18 3.74 -13.84 -15.25
CA ILE A 18 5.11 -13.31 -15.09
C ILE A 18 5.64 -13.52 -13.66
N CYS A 19 4.78 -13.48 -12.66
CA CYS A 19 5.15 -13.80 -11.27
C CYS A 19 5.39 -15.30 -11.03
N ALA A 20 4.86 -16.20 -11.88
CA ALA A 20 5.01 -17.65 -11.71
C ALA A 20 6.34 -18.19 -12.21
N ASP A 21 6.97 -17.58 -13.21
CA ASP A 21 8.25 -18.00 -13.78
C ASP A 21 9.48 -17.54 -12.99
N GLY A 22 9.31 -16.71 -11.93
CA GLY A 22 10.36 -16.21 -11.06
C GLY A 22 10.92 -17.22 -10.05
N GLN A 23 10.68 -18.53 -10.20
CA GLN A 23 11.06 -19.53 -9.20
C GLN A 23 12.56 -19.91 -9.17
N THR A 24 13.43 -19.26 -9.95
CA THR A 24 14.83 -19.69 -10.07
C THR A 24 15.77 -19.10 -9.02
N ASP A 25 15.37 -18.08 -8.24
CA ASP A 25 16.20 -17.57 -7.12
C ASP A 25 15.34 -17.27 -5.86
N SER A 26 14.67 -18.30 -5.34
CA SER A 26 13.69 -18.22 -4.25
C SER A 26 14.23 -17.72 -2.89
N ARG A 27 15.52 -17.37 -2.82
CA ARG A 27 16.15 -16.82 -1.60
C ARG A 27 16.13 -15.27 -1.57
N ARG A 28 15.89 -14.61 -2.69
CA ARG A 28 15.97 -13.15 -2.81
C ARG A 28 14.62 -12.47 -2.91
N LEU A 29 13.59 -13.21 -3.28
CA LEU A 29 12.24 -12.66 -3.44
C LEU A 29 11.36 -13.11 -2.29
N SER A 30 10.57 -12.20 -1.73
CA SER A 30 9.57 -12.48 -0.70
C SER A 30 8.29 -11.68 -0.96
N TYR A 31 7.16 -12.30 -0.66
CA TYR A 31 5.85 -11.67 -0.79
C TYR A 31 5.25 -11.48 0.60
N THR A 32 4.74 -10.30 0.86
CA THR A 32 4.11 -9.97 2.14
C THR A 32 2.71 -9.44 1.90
N THR A 33 1.75 -10.02 2.61
CA THR A 33 0.39 -9.50 2.67
C THR A 33 0.18 -8.84 4.02
N TYR A 34 -0.28 -7.59 4.02
CA TYR A 34 -0.60 -6.82 5.22
C TYR A 34 -2.10 -6.55 5.31
N ILE A 35 -2.64 -6.68 6.51
CA ILE A 35 -3.96 -6.19 6.88
C ILE A 35 -3.76 -5.23 8.04
N GLY A 36 -4.39 -4.07 7.98
CA GLY A 36 -4.19 -3.05 8.99
C GLY A 36 -5.38 -2.12 9.16
N THR A 37 -5.32 -1.41 10.24
CA THR A 37 -6.24 -0.33 10.57
C THR A 37 -5.45 0.88 11.08
N GLY A 38 -6.08 2.03 11.17
CA GLY A 38 -5.41 3.23 11.64
C GLY A 38 -6.34 4.12 12.44
N PHE A 39 -5.73 5.03 13.18
CA PHE A 39 -6.41 6.12 13.87
C PHE A 39 -6.17 7.40 13.10
N SER A 40 -7.24 8.02 12.60
CA SER A 40 -7.14 9.31 11.92
C SER A 40 -6.73 10.41 12.90
N MET A 41 -5.77 11.23 12.49
CA MET A 41 -5.33 12.39 13.27
C MET A 41 -6.05 13.68 12.84
N ASN A 42 -6.78 13.66 11.73
CA ASN A 42 -7.48 14.82 11.17
C ASN A 42 -8.99 14.62 11.16
N GLN A 43 -9.73 15.71 11.22
CA GLN A 43 -11.18 15.69 10.97
C GLN A 43 -11.48 15.86 9.45
N PRO A 44 -12.46 15.13 8.90
CA PRO A 44 -13.32 14.12 9.54
C PRO A 44 -12.56 12.81 9.81
N SER A 45 -12.76 12.30 11.02
CA SER A 45 -12.07 11.10 11.52
C SER A 45 -12.62 9.84 10.85
N TYR A 46 -11.91 9.27 9.91
CA TYR A 46 -12.21 7.96 9.34
C TYR A 46 -11.11 6.98 9.71
N THR A 47 -11.49 5.87 10.33
CA THR A 47 -10.58 4.76 10.61
C THR A 47 -10.31 4.03 9.30
N PRO A 48 -9.09 4.09 8.75
CA PRO A 48 -8.78 3.38 7.52
C PRO A 48 -8.72 1.88 7.76
N PHE A 49 -9.28 1.12 6.83
CA PHE A 49 -8.98 -0.31 6.70
C PHE A 49 -8.07 -0.47 5.49
N ASN A 50 -6.92 -1.10 5.71
CA ASN A 50 -5.89 -1.28 4.69
C ASN A 50 -5.64 -2.77 4.47
N TRP A 51 -5.68 -3.19 3.21
CA TRP A 51 -5.18 -4.48 2.77
C TRP A 51 -4.14 -4.24 1.68
N GLN A 52 -2.92 -4.75 1.86
CA GLN A 52 -1.80 -4.47 0.99
C GLN A 52 -1.03 -5.75 0.67
N ILE A 53 -0.51 -5.82 -0.55
CA ILE A 53 0.40 -6.87 -0.99
C ILE A 53 1.66 -6.21 -1.50
N VAL A 54 2.81 -6.68 -1.01
CA VAL A 54 4.13 -6.15 -1.36
C VAL A 54 5.03 -7.30 -1.78
N SER A 55 5.75 -7.11 -2.87
CA SER A 55 6.83 -7.99 -3.30
C SER A 55 8.16 -7.31 -2.96
N HIS A 56 9.02 -7.97 -2.20
CA HIS A 56 10.34 -7.47 -1.82
C HIS A 56 11.45 -8.30 -2.46
N TYR A 57 12.43 -7.61 -3.02
CA TYR A 57 13.70 -8.17 -3.49
C TYR A 57 14.81 -7.83 -2.50
N HIS A 58 15.39 -8.85 -1.89
CA HIS A 58 16.47 -8.71 -0.92
C HIS A 58 17.81 -8.46 -1.62
N ILE A 59 18.28 -7.21 -1.60
CA ILE A 59 19.58 -6.81 -2.13
C ILE A 59 20.69 -7.30 -1.22
N SER A 60 20.44 -7.25 0.09
CA SER A 60 21.37 -7.73 1.11
C SER A 60 20.61 -8.40 2.25
N GLN A 61 21.33 -8.96 3.23
CA GLN A 61 20.72 -9.53 4.44
C GLN A 61 19.95 -8.49 5.29
N ARG A 62 20.22 -7.19 5.10
CA ARG A 62 19.62 -6.10 5.87
C ARG A 62 18.77 -5.17 5.04
N PHE A 63 18.83 -5.24 3.73
CA PHE A 63 18.15 -4.29 2.87
C PHE A 63 17.37 -4.98 1.77
N ALA A 64 16.09 -4.63 1.65
CA ALA A 64 15.23 -5.08 0.58
C ALA A 64 14.48 -3.88 -0.02
N ILE A 65 14.27 -3.94 -1.31
CA ILE A 65 13.42 -3.00 -2.04
C ILE A 65 12.25 -3.75 -2.65
N GLY A 66 11.17 -3.06 -2.88
CA GLY A 66 9.98 -3.71 -3.38
C GLY A 66 9.00 -2.78 -4.04
N ALA A 67 7.94 -3.37 -4.51
CA ALA A 67 6.77 -2.67 -5.00
C ALA A 67 5.52 -3.34 -4.46
N GLY A 68 4.51 -2.55 -4.21
CA GLY A 68 3.26 -3.05 -3.66
C GLY A 68 2.05 -2.27 -4.13
N SER A 69 0.92 -2.89 -3.93
CA SER A 69 -0.39 -2.30 -4.16
C SER A 69 -1.36 -2.81 -3.10
N GLY A 70 -2.54 -2.22 -3.03
CA GLY A 70 -3.53 -2.66 -2.06
C GLY A 70 -4.85 -1.95 -2.20
N LEU A 71 -5.65 -2.10 -1.17
CA LEU A 71 -6.95 -1.44 -1.02
C LEU A 71 -6.94 -0.69 0.31
N SER A 72 -7.17 0.60 0.25
CA SER A 72 -7.34 1.45 1.43
C SER A 72 -8.77 1.98 1.42
N VAL A 73 -9.53 1.57 2.42
CA VAL A 73 -10.92 1.99 2.58
C VAL A 73 -10.97 3.08 3.63
N TYR A 74 -11.16 4.31 3.17
CA TYR A 74 -11.52 5.44 4.02
C TYR A 74 -13.05 5.65 3.86
N LYS A 75 -13.49 6.83 3.52
CA LYS A 75 -14.86 7.07 3.04
C LYS A 75 -15.05 6.57 1.60
N LYS A 76 -13.94 6.52 0.83
CA LYS A 76 -13.87 6.07 -0.56
C LYS A 76 -12.79 4.99 -0.67
N LEU A 77 -12.95 4.11 -1.65
CA LEU A 77 -11.97 3.08 -1.95
C LEU A 77 -10.81 3.69 -2.73
N LEU A 78 -9.61 3.51 -2.21
CA LEU A 78 -8.36 3.96 -2.79
C LEU A 78 -7.47 2.76 -3.08
N ILE A 79 -6.80 2.83 -4.21
CA ILE A 79 -5.83 1.80 -4.63
C ILE A 79 -4.45 2.46 -4.60
N PRO A 80 -3.66 2.27 -3.52
CA PRO A 80 -2.28 2.72 -3.48
C PRO A 80 -1.41 1.85 -4.37
N LEU A 81 -0.51 2.49 -5.12
CA LEU A 81 0.58 1.87 -5.86
C LEU A 81 1.87 2.54 -5.38
N TYR A 82 2.80 1.75 -4.85
CA TYR A 82 3.97 2.31 -4.18
C TYR A 82 5.22 1.45 -4.33
N ALA A 83 6.37 2.11 -4.24
CA ALA A 83 7.65 1.47 -3.99
C ALA A 83 7.85 1.31 -2.48
N SER A 84 8.50 0.23 -2.07
CA SER A 84 8.81 -0.10 -0.69
C SER A 84 10.32 -0.24 -0.51
N ALA A 85 10.83 0.28 0.61
CA ALA A 85 12.18 0.04 1.07
C ALA A 85 12.12 -0.50 2.50
N GLN A 86 12.75 -1.64 2.74
CA GLN A 86 12.77 -2.31 4.02
C GLN A 86 14.21 -2.46 4.52
N PHE A 87 14.45 -2.03 5.76
CA PHE A 87 15.75 -2.11 6.42
C PHE A 87 15.66 -2.92 7.72
N TYR A 88 16.36 -4.04 7.78
CA TYR A 88 16.46 -4.87 8.98
C TYR A 88 17.54 -4.33 9.91
N ILE A 89 17.16 -3.94 11.11
CA ILE A 89 18.08 -3.38 12.13
C ILE A 89 19.10 -4.43 12.56
N THR A 90 18.67 -5.69 12.66
CA THR A 90 19.51 -6.82 13.03
C THR A 90 19.60 -7.84 11.88
N LYS A 91 20.61 -8.70 11.90
CA LYS A 91 20.64 -9.87 11.01
C LYS A 91 19.39 -10.74 11.27
N PRO A 92 18.85 -11.41 10.23
CA PRO A 92 17.66 -12.23 10.36
C PRO A 92 17.78 -13.27 11.49
N ARG A 93 16.90 -13.18 12.48
CA ARG A 93 16.79 -14.06 13.65
C ARG A 93 15.36 -14.54 13.80
N ARG A 94 15.05 -15.17 14.94
CA ARG A 94 13.67 -15.56 15.28
C ARG A 94 12.74 -14.33 15.42
N LEU A 95 13.29 -13.24 15.97
CA LEU A 95 12.68 -11.92 16.03
C LEU A 95 13.63 -10.91 15.36
N THR A 96 13.17 -10.22 14.35
CA THR A 96 13.96 -9.26 13.58
C THR A 96 13.22 -7.93 13.50
N PRO A 97 13.66 -6.90 14.21
CA PRO A 97 13.10 -5.55 14.06
C PRO A 97 13.54 -4.96 12.72
N TYR A 98 12.64 -4.20 12.09
CA TYR A 98 12.88 -3.56 10.81
C TYR A 98 12.17 -2.21 10.69
N LEU A 99 12.68 -1.39 9.79
CA LEU A 99 12.05 -0.17 9.30
C LEU A 99 11.55 -0.41 7.89
N GLU A 100 10.40 0.10 7.56
CA GLU A 100 9.83 0.02 6.21
C GLU A 100 9.23 1.35 5.82
N CYS A 101 9.46 1.78 4.58
CA CYS A 101 8.90 3.01 4.05
C CYS A 101 8.27 2.73 2.70
N HIS A 102 7.00 3.08 2.57
CA HIS A 102 6.27 3.02 1.31
C HIS A 102 6.12 4.43 0.76
N ILE A 103 6.42 4.63 -0.52
CA ILE A 103 6.27 5.90 -1.22
C ILE A 103 5.66 5.67 -2.60
N GLY A 104 4.64 6.45 -2.95
CA GLY A 104 3.96 6.27 -4.22
C GLY A 104 2.78 7.21 -4.42
N GLY A 105 1.80 6.71 -5.13
CA GLY A 105 0.53 7.38 -5.37
C GLY A 105 -0.65 6.47 -5.08
N SER A 106 -1.79 7.06 -4.83
CA SER A 106 -3.05 6.35 -4.70
C SER A 106 -4.02 6.78 -5.79
N PHE A 107 -4.82 5.85 -6.27
CA PHE A 107 -5.85 6.10 -7.26
C PHE A 107 -7.21 5.93 -6.62
N ALA A 108 -8.08 6.93 -6.78
CA ALA A 108 -9.46 6.81 -6.33
C ALA A 108 -10.30 6.08 -7.40
N THR A 109 -11.15 5.19 -6.96
CA THR A 109 -12.06 4.46 -7.86
C THR A 109 -13.23 5.34 -8.33
N ASP A 110 -13.47 6.46 -7.67
CA ASP A 110 -14.57 7.37 -7.96
C ASP A 110 -14.16 8.46 -8.94
N ARG A 111 -15.08 8.80 -9.87
CA ARG A 111 -14.85 9.82 -10.92
C ARG A 111 -14.65 11.24 -10.42
N GLU A 112 -15.07 11.52 -9.18
CA GLU A 112 -14.99 12.86 -8.57
C GLU A 112 -13.75 13.07 -7.68
N ALA A 113 -12.93 12.03 -7.47
CA ALA A 113 -11.72 12.11 -6.67
C ALA A 113 -10.55 11.65 -7.51
N ASN A 114 -9.55 12.50 -7.64
CA ASN A 114 -8.25 12.12 -8.18
C ASN A 114 -7.41 11.56 -7.02
N GLY A 115 -6.65 10.52 -7.33
CA GLY A 115 -5.66 10.02 -6.39
C GLY A 115 -4.55 11.04 -6.16
N GLY A 116 -3.76 10.82 -5.13
CA GLY A 116 -2.68 11.71 -4.77
C GLY A 116 -1.48 10.98 -4.18
N PHE A 117 -0.59 11.73 -3.58
CA PHE A 117 0.64 11.24 -2.98
C PHE A 117 0.35 10.31 -1.79
N TYR A 118 1.08 9.21 -1.72
CA TYR A 118 1.04 8.21 -0.65
C TYR A 118 2.43 8.06 -0.02
N LEU A 119 2.52 8.15 1.31
CA LEU A 119 3.74 7.93 2.09
C LEU A 119 3.38 7.20 3.38
N SER A 120 4.09 6.10 3.68
CA SER A 120 3.85 5.32 4.90
C SER A 120 5.16 4.80 5.51
N PRO A 121 5.86 5.63 6.30
CA PRO A 121 6.97 5.18 7.12
C PRO A 121 6.47 4.38 8.32
N SER A 122 7.12 3.26 8.60
CA SER A 122 6.70 2.30 9.63
C SER A 122 7.88 1.63 10.30
N ILE A 123 7.69 1.25 11.56
CA ILE A 123 8.59 0.38 12.30
C ILE A 123 7.88 -0.93 12.59
N GLY A 124 8.56 -2.05 12.47
CA GLY A 124 7.97 -3.36 12.67
C GLY A 124 8.92 -4.38 13.26
N ALA A 125 8.32 -5.51 13.57
CA ALA A 125 9.03 -6.70 14.02
C ALA A 125 8.54 -7.90 13.23
N GLN A 126 9.50 -8.66 12.68
CA GLN A 126 9.27 -9.88 11.94
C GLN A 126 9.58 -11.09 12.80
N PHE A 127 8.60 -11.97 12.97
CA PHE A 127 8.68 -13.22 13.74
C PHE A 127 8.75 -14.40 12.77
N LYS A 128 9.80 -15.19 12.83
CA LYS A 128 9.92 -16.41 12.05
C LYS A 128 9.03 -17.50 12.67
N VAL A 129 7.89 -17.78 12.03
CA VAL A 129 6.96 -18.83 12.46
C VAL A 129 7.46 -20.20 11.99
N ASN A 130 7.85 -20.32 10.72
CA ASN A 130 8.36 -21.55 10.12
C ASN A 130 9.46 -21.21 9.11
N ARG A 131 10.02 -22.24 8.42
CA ARG A 131 11.00 -22.04 7.35
C ARG A 131 10.47 -21.20 6.18
N LYS A 132 9.16 -21.27 5.90
CA LYS A 132 8.50 -20.59 4.78
C LYS A 132 7.74 -19.32 5.19
N PHE A 133 7.21 -19.26 6.42
CA PHE A 133 6.31 -18.18 6.85
C PHE A 133 6.90 -17.34 7.96
N LYS A 134 6.73 -16.03 7.84
CA LYS A 134 7.11 -15.06 8.86
C LYS A 134 5.91 -14.15 9.13
N LEU A 135 5.63 -13.90 10.40
CA LEU A 135 4.61 -12.96 10.85
C LEU A 135 5.26 -11.59 11.05
N ASN A 136 4.61 -10.55 10.55
CA ASN A 136 5.05 -9.17 10.70
C ASN A 136 4.02 -8.41 11.55
N LEU A 137 4.51 -7.66 12.52
CA LEU A 137 3.74 -6.66 13.25
C LEU A 137 4.38 -5.31 12.98
N MET A 138 3.60 -4.33 12.56
CA MET A 138 4.10 -3.05 12.12
C MET A 138 3.20 -1.92 12.63
N ALA A 139 3.82 -0.87 13.13
CA ALA A 139 3.18 0.39 13.48
C ALA A 139 3.84 1.51 12.68
N GLY A 140 3.04 2.44 12.18
CA GLY A 140 3.59 3.51 11.34
C GLY A 140 2.64 4.68 11.21
N TYR A 141 3.12 5.65 10.46
CA TYR A 141 2.37 6.82 10.06
C TYR A 141 2.02 6.68 8.58
N GLU A 142 0.82 7.10 8.22
CA GLU A 142 0.34 7.06 6.84
C GLU A 142 -0.15 8.45 6.45
N LEU A 143 0.46 9.01 5.41
CA LEU A 143 0.05 10.24 4.76
C LEU A 143 -0.55 9.89 3.41
N GLN A 144 -1.79 10.28 3.21
CA GLN A 144 -2.47 10.12 1.95
C GLN A 144 -3.09 11.45 1.50
N LYS A 145 -2.62 11.96 0.38
CA LYS A 145 -3.21 13.14 -0.25
C LYS A 145 -4.27 12.70 -1.25
N LEU A 146 -5.34 13.47 -1.32
CA LEU A 146 -6.45 13.30 -2.24
C LEU A 146 -6.81 14.65 -2.81
N GLU A 147 -6.96 14.72 -4.13
CA GLU A 147 -7.54 15.88 -4.79
C GLU A 147 -9.02 15.60 -5.08
N ARG A 148 -9.88 16.45 -4.56
CA ARG A 148 -11.31 16.39 -4.84
C ARG A 148 -11.72 17.59 -5.65
N THR A 149 -12.37 17.37 -6.79
CA THR A 149 -12.99 18.42 -7.58
C THR A 149 -14.44 18.55 -7.16
N LYS A 150 -14.77 19.63 -6.43
CA LYS A 150 -16.17 19.99 -6.16
C LYS A 150 -16.65 20.90 -7.29
N LYS A 151 -17.71 20.47 -7.97
CA LYS A 151 -18.50 21.31 -8.86
C LYS A 151 -19.64 21.88 -8.04
N GLN A 152 -19.66 23.18 -7.84
CA GLN A 152 -20.81 23.88 -7.28
C GLN A 152 -21.60 24.45 -8.44
N GLU A 153 -22.76 23.86 -8.71
CA GLU A 153 -23.72 24.33 -9.69
C GLU A 153 -24.69 25.28 -9.01
N ASP A 154 -24.35 26.57 -8.98
CA ASP A 154 -25.33 27.63 -8.70
C ASP A 154 -25.93 28.10 -10.01
N PRO A 155 -27.21 28.52 -10.05
CA PRO A 155 -27.92 28.91 -11.27
C PRO A 155 -27.26 30.05 -12.07
N TYR A 156 -26.29 30.77 -11.47
CA TYR A 156 -25.65 31.94 -12.05
C TYR A 156 -24.13 31.85 -12.19
N PHE A 157 -23.47 30.85 -11.53
CA PHE A 157 -22.00 30.71 -11.59
C PHE A 157 -21.58 29.23 -11.53
N HIS A 158 -20.84 28.80 -12.54
CA HIS A 158 -20.13 27.53 -12.53
C HIS A 158 -18.71 27.73 -11.96
N THR A 159 -18.51 27.39 -10.70
CA THR A 159 -17.17 27.48 -10.09
C THR A 159 -16.68 26.10 -9.75
N THR A 160 -15.50 25.76 -10.25
CA THR A 160 -14.82 24.48 -9.97
C THR A 160 -13.73 24.73 -8.94
N PHE A 161 -13.89 24.25 -7.73
CA PHE A 161 -12.87 24.32 -6.69
C PHE A 161 -12.14 22.97 -6.58
N LYS A 162 -10.81 23.01 -6.63
CA LYS A 162 -9.99 21.87 -6.24
C LYS A 162 -9.74 21.94 -4.74
N GLU A 163 -10.21 20.95 -4.02
CA GLU A 163 -9.95 20.77 -2.59
C GLU A 163 -8.89 19.69 -2.41
N GLU A 164 -7.75 20.05 -1.86
CA GLU A 164 -6.71 19.09 -1.46
C GLU A 164 -7.03 18.61 -0.05
N LEU A 165 -7.31 17.32 0.07
CA LEU A 165 -7.53 16.65 1.35
C LEU A 165 -6.28 15.84 1.70
N SER A 166 -5.68 16.12 2.85
CA SER A 166 -4.58 15.36 3.40
C SER A 166 -5.08 14.51 4.57
N HIS A 167 -5.03 13.19 4.42
CA HIS A 167 -5.34 12.25 5.49
C HIS A 167 -4.06 11.84 6.19
N HIS A 168 -4.02 12.06 7.49
CA HIS A 168 -2.93 11.69 8.38
C HIS A 168 -3.46 10.63 9.35
N SER A 169 -2.82 9.48 9.41
CA SER A 169 -3.23 8.41 10.33
C SER A 169 -2.04 7.68 10.92
N ILE A 170 -2.18 7.24 12.17
CA ILE A 170 -1.30 6.27 12.78
C ILE A 170 -1.88 4.89 12.46
N THR A 171 -1.09 4.03 11.86
CA THR A 171 -1.54 2.72 11.39
C THR A 171 -0.89 1.59 12.17
N LEU A 172 -1.68 0.54 12.41
CA LEU A 172 -1.21 -0.75 12.92
C LEU A 172 -1.52 -1.80 11.85
N LYS A 173 -0.50 -2.56 11.45
CA LYS A 173 -0.63 -3.56 10.38
C LYS A 173 -0.07 -4.90 10.87
N ILE A 174 -0.76 -5.97 10.52
CA ILE A 174 -0.31 -7.36 10.70
C ILE A 174 -0.09 -7.93 9.32
N GLY A 175 1.03 -8.60 9.10
CA GLY A 175 1.38 -9.16 7.80
C GLY A 175 1.91 -10.57 7.89
N LEU A 176 1.76 -11.29 6.79
CA LEU A 176 2.32 -12.61 6.58
C LEU A 176 3.28 -12.55 5.39
N THR A 177 4.54 -12.91 5.61
CA THR A 177 5.55 -13.03 4.54
C THR A 177 5.77 -14.50 4.20
N TYR A 178 5.78 -14.75 2.92
CA TYR A 178 6.11 -16.03 2.29
C TYR A 178 7.38 -15.89 1.44
#